data_8c19fecc1a38cda74c9a1374b48dc267
#
_entry.id   8c19fecc1a38cda74c9a1374b48dc267
#
_cell.length_a   1.000
_cell.length_b   1.000
_cell.length_c   1.000
_cell.angle_alpha   90.00
_cell.angle_beta   90.00
_cell.angle_gamma   90.00
#
_symmetry.space_group_name_H-M   'P 1'
#
loop_
_entity.id
_entity.type
_entity.pdbx_description
1 polymer ?
#
loop_
_entity_poly.entity_id
_entity_poly.type
_entity_poly.pdbx_seq_one_letter_code
_entity_poly.pdbx_strand_id
1 'polypeptide(L)'
;RKRLPRAWATTFSTVFRGLPELLTLLIIYYGCQIAAQKVLAALGYEGEFLINTFVAAMIAFSLVFAAFSSEIWLAAFKTLPKGQWEACSALGLSKRTGFFKVLLPQLTRIALPGLSNNWLSLLKDTSLVSTISLVDLMRQTNLAVSVTKEPMFFYGVACLGYLLFAALSGRVFAYIERRSNRHLQGARA
;
A
#
# COMPACT_ATOMS: atom_id res chain seq x y z
N ARG A 1 -26.16 -6.32 14.03
CA ARG A 1 -24.80 -6.75 14.47
C ARG A 1 -23.64 -6.43 13.51
N LYS A 2 -23.88 -5.94 12.28
CA LYS A 2 -22.82 -5.60 11.29
C LYS A 2 -22.44 -4.11 11.25
N ARG A 3 -23.02 -3.24 12.07
CA ARG A 3 -22.78 -1.79 12.03
C ARG A 3 -21.41 -1.38 12.59
N LEU A 4 -20.99 -1.97 13.70
CA LEU A 4 -19.70 -1.68 14.36
C LEU A 4 -18.47 -1.97 13.46
N PRO A 5 -18.29 -3.19 12.88
CA PRO A 5 -17.13 -3.45 12.03
C PRO A 5 -17.12 -2.59 10.76
N ARG A 6 -18.29 -2.23 10.24
CA ARG A 6 -18.38 -1.31 9.10
C ARG A 6 -17.94 0.11 9.46
N ALA A 7 -18.37 0.62 10.63
CA ALA A 7 -17.95 1.94 11.10
C ALA A 7 -16.43 2.00 11.29
N TRP A 8 -15.83 1.00 11.94
CA TRP A 8 -14.38 0.91 12.11
C TRP A 8 -13.62 0.90 10.76
N ALA A 9 -14.06 0.06 9.83
CA ALA A 9 -13.44 -0.01 8.50
C ALA A 9 -13.54 1.33 7.75
N THR A 10 -14.70 1.99 7.80
CA THR A 10 -14.89 3.31 7.16
C THR A 10 -14.02 4.37 7.83
N THR A 11 -13.97 4.42 9.18
CA THR A 11 -13.14 5.38 9.89
C THR A 11 -11.65 5.16 9.57
N PHE A 12 -11.18 3.91 9.61
CA PHE A 12 -9.81 3.57 9.25
C PHE A 12 -9.47 4.06 7.83
N SER A 13 -10.27 3.68 6.84
CA SER A 13 -10.06 4.09 5.45
C SER A 13 -10.09 5.60 5.29
N THR A 14 -11.07 6.31 5.91
CA THR A 14 -11.19 7.76 5.82
C THR A 14 -10.00 8.48 6.45
N VAL A 15 -9.56 8.05 7.62
CA VAL A 15 -8.43 8.69 8.33
C VAL A 15 -7.13 8.53 7.54
N PHE A 16 -6.74 7.30 7.22
CA PHE A 16 -5.44 7.06 6.55
C PHE A 16 -5.38 7.54 5.10
N ARG A 17 -6.51 7.72 4.43
CA ARG A 17 -6.57 8.32 3.09
C ARG A 17 -6.69 9.84 3.11
N GLY A 18 -7.16 10.41 4.22
CA GLY A 18 -7.30 11.86 4.38
C GLY A 18 -6.07 12.55 4.94
N LEU A 19 -5.13 11.79 5.50
CA LEU A 19 -3.87 12.33 6.02
C LEU A 19 -2.79 12.32 4.95
N PRO A 20 -1.93 13.36 4.87
CA PRO A 20 -0.71 13.32 4.06
C PRO A 20 0.19 12.16 4.52
N GLU A 21 0.76 11.43 3.55
CA GLU A 21 1.62 10.26 3.79
C GLU A 21 2.81 10.60 4.70
N LEU A 22 3.45 11.75 4.46
CA LEU A 22 4.55 12.25 5.32
C LEU A 22 4.10 12.46 6.76
N LEU A 23 2.91 13.06 6.95
CA LEU A 23 2.39 13.30 8.30
C LEU A 23 2.08 11.98 9.01
N THR A 24 1.50 11.02 8.30
CA THR A 24 1.24 9.67 8.82
C THR A 24 2.54 8.98 9.24
N LEU A 25 3.59 9.08 8.43
CA LEU A 25 4.92 8.54 8.73
C LEU A 25 5.49 9.16 10.02
N LEU A 26 5.44 10.49 10.14
CA LEU A 26 5.97 11.21 11.30
C LEU A 26 5.17 10.92 12.58
N ILE A 27 3.84 10.88 12.50
CA ILE A 27 2.99 10.55 13.65
C ILE A 27 3.27 9.12 14.14
N ILE A 28 3.41 8.17 13.23
CA ILE A 28 3.67 6.78 13.62
C ILE A 28 5.08 6.66 14.19
N TYR A 29 6.10 7.22 13.55
CA TYR A 29 7.47 7.14 14.03
C TYR A 29 7.64 7.79 15.40
N TYR A 30 7.33 9.08 15.52
CA TYR A 30 7.49 9.83 16.78
C TYR A 30 6.43 9.44 17.80
N GLY A 31 5.19 9.20 17.39
CA GLY A 31 4.11 8.81 18.28
C GLY A 31 4.36 7.45 18.93
N CYS A 32 4.79 6.46 18.16
CA CYS A 32 5.17 5.16 18.72
C CYS A 32 6.40 5.25 19.61
N GLN A 33 7.40 6.08 19.25
CA GLN A 33 8.60 6.31 20.05
C GLN A 33 8.21 6.87 21.45
N ILE A 34 7.39 7.94 21.48
CA ILE A 34 6.95 8.57 22.71
C ILE A 34 6.08 7.61 23.54
N ALA A 35 5.17 6.89 22.90
CA ALA A 35 4.31 5.94 23.58
C ALA A 35 5.11 4.80 24.21
N ALA A 36 6.05 4.20 23.46
CA ALA A 36 6.91 3.14 23.95
C ALA A 36 7.76 3.61 25.13
N GLN A 37 8.38 4.79 25.04
CA GLN A 37 9.19 5.38 26.12
C GLN A 37 8.37 5.61 27.40
N LYS A 38 7.14 6.13 27.28
CA LYS A 38 6.24 6.34 28.42
C LYS A 38 5.83 5.03 29.10
N VAL A 39 5.51 4.00 28.30
CA VAL A 39 5.14 2.68 28.83
C VAL A 39 6.32 2.05 29.56
N LEU A 40 7.52 2.10 29.00
CA LEU A 40 8.73 1.55 29.60
C LEU A 40 9.11 2.30 30.89
N ALA A 41 9.00 3.63 30.89
CA ALA A 41 9.21 4.44 32.10
C ALA A 41 8.22 4.10 33.23
N ALA A 42 6.94 3.86 32.88
CA ALA A 42 5.93 3.42 33.84
C ALA A 42 6.20 2.02 34.42
N LEU A 43 6.95 1.18 33.68
CA LEU A 43 7.40 -0.14 34.13
C LEU A 43 8.75 -0.09 34.88
N GLY A 44 9.30 1.09 35.13
CA GLY A 44 10.55 1.29 35.89
C GLY A 44 11.82 1.17 35.01
N TYR A 45 11.70 1.19 33.71
CA TYR A 45 12.85 1.18 32.80
C TYR A 45 13.30 2.62 32.51
N GLU A 46 14.49 3.00 32.97
CA GLU A 46 15.05 4.35 32.84
C GLU A 46 15.95 4.52 31.58
N GLY A 47 16.07 3.49 30.74
CA GLY A 47 16.88 3.53 29.52
C GLY A 47 16.18 4.22 28.35
N GLU A 48 16.96 4.74 27.40
CA GLU A 48 16.43 5.19 26.11
C GLU A 48 16.03 3.98 25.26
N PHE A 49 14.80 3.97 24.79
CA PHE A 49 14.30 2.97 23.84
C PHE A 49 14.11 3.62 22.48
N LEU A 50 14.88 3.16 21.50
CA LEU A 50 14.77 3.64 20.13
C LEU A 50 14.04 2.61 19.25
N ILE A 51 12.94 3.03 18.65
CA ILE A 51 12.23 2.21 17.68
C ILE A 51 13.06 2.13 16.39
N ASN A 52 13.18 0.93 15.84
CA ASN A 52 13.82 0.74 14.54
C ASN A 52 13.06 1.53 13.46
N THR A 53 13.73 2.49 12.84
CA THR A 53 13.19 3.40 11.83
C THR A 53 12.56 2.65 10.64
N PHE A 54 13.18 1.55 10.20
CA PHE A 54 12.67 0.74 9.11
C PHE A 54 11.32 0.08 9.47
N VAL A 55 11.20 -0.45 10.70
CA VAL A 55 9.95 -1.06 11.18
C VAL A 55 8.85 -0.02 11.27
N ALA A 56 9.14 1.18 11.80
CA ALA A 56 8.18 2.26 11.88
C ALA A 56 7.69 2.70 10.48
N ALA A 57 8.61 2.85 9.52
CA ALA A 57 8.27 3.16 8.14
C ALA A 57 7.40 2.07 7.50
N MET A 58 7.76 0.79 7.70
CA MET A 58 6.96 -0.35 7.23
C MET A 58 5.54 -0.32 7.76
N ILE A 59 5.35 -0.06 9.05
CA ILE A 59 4.01 0.05 9.67
C ILE A 59 3.24 1.22 9.06
N ALA A 60 3.84 2.41 8.97
CA ALA A 60 3.19 3.59 8.44
C ALA A 60 2.69 3.38 7.02
N PHE A 61 3.56 2.97 6.12
CA PHE A 61 3.18 2.74 4.72
C PHE A 61 2.25 1.56 4.53
N SER A 62 2.36 0.51 5.36
CA SER A 62 1.42 -0.61 5.31
C SER A 62 0.00 -0.19 5.67
N LEU A 63 -0.18 0.69 6.66
CA LEU A 63 -1.50 1.21 7.05
C LEU A 63 -2.11 2.07 5.95
N VAL A 64 -1.33 2.97 5.35
CA VAL A 64 -1.76 3.80 4.23
C VAL A 64 -2.12 2.92 3.03
N PHE A 65 -1.22 2.02 2.63
CA PHE A 65 -1.43 1.09 1.52
C PHE A 65 -2.67 0.21 1.73
N ALA A 66 -2.90 -0.28 2.95
CA ALA A 66 -4.08 -1.07 3.30
C ALA A 66 -5.37 -0.26 3.18
N ALA A 67 -5.36 1.01 3.60
CA ALA A 67 -6.51 1.90 3.50
C ALA A 67 -6.91 2.14 2.03
N PHE A 68 -5.97 2.49 1.16
CA PHE A 68 -6.23 2.66 -0.28
C PHE A 68 -6.63 1.33 -0.95
N SER A 69 -5.93 0.23 -0.62
CA SER A 69 -6.27 -1.10 -1.15
C SER A 69 -7.66 -1.55 -0.75
N SER A 70 -8.13 -1.23 0.47
CA SER A 70 -9.47 -1.57 0.93
C SER A 70 -10.57 -0.96 0.06
N GLU A 71 -10.40 0.28 -0.39
CA GLU A 71 -11.34 0.95 -1.28
C GLU A 71 -11.30 0.39 -2.71
N ILE A 72 -10.11 0.02 -3.19
CA ILE A 72 -9.95 -0.62 -4.50
C ILE A 72 -10.72 -1.96 -4.52
N TRP A 73 -10.56 -2.76 -3.46
CA TRP A 73 -11.32 -4.01 -3.32
C TRP A 73 -12.82 -3.75 -3.18
N LEU A 74 -13.22 -2.75 -2.40
CA LEU A 74 -14.63 -2.39 -2.26
C LEU A 74 -15.24 -1.96 -3.61
N ALA A 75 -14.51 -1.19 -4.41
CA ALA A 75 -14.93 -0.83 -5.76
C ALA A 75 -15.06 -2.07 -6.67
N ALA A 76 -14.09 -2.98 -6.62
CA ALA A 76 -14.14 -4.25 -7.37
C ALA A 76 -15.38 -5.09 -6.99
N PHE A 77 -15.68 -5.20 -5.70
CA PHE A 77 -16.90 -5.88 -5.22
C PHE A 77 -18.19 -5.23 -5.71
N LYS A 78 -18.25 -3.91 -5.80
CA LYS A 78 -19.42 -3.18 -6.31
C LYS A 78 -19.60 -3.33 -7.82
N THR A 79 -18.51 -3.48 -8.56
CA THR A 79 -18.51 -3.65 -10.02
C THR A 79 -18.94 -5.06 -10.43
N LEU A 80 -18.77 -6.06 -9.57
CA LEU A 80 -19.10 -7.44 -9.88
C LEU A 80 -20.63 -7.61 -9.98
N PRO A 81 -21.17 -8.12 -11.10
CA PRO A 81 -22.60 -8.32 -11.29
C PRO A 81 -23.16 -9.32 -10.25
N LYS A 82 -24.33 -9.00 -9.68
CA LYS A 82 -25.01 -9.88 -8.71
C LYS A 82 -25.30 -11.28 -9.28
N GLY A 83 -25.59 -11.39 -10.56
CA GLY A 83 -25.82 -12.65 -11.26
C GLY A 83 -24.67 -13.67 -11.15
N GLN A 84 -23.44 -13.23 -10.87
CA GLN A 84 -22.32 -14.15 -10.63
C GLN A 84 -22.53 -14.98 -9.35
N TRP A 85 -23.07 -14.36 -8.28
CA TRP A 85 -23.42 -15.06 -7.04
C TRP A 85 -24.62 -15.98 -7.25
N GLU A 86 -25.62 -15.53 -7.97
CA GLU A 86 -26.82 -16.29 -8.30
C GLU A 86 -26.49 -17.52 -9.17
N ALA A 87 -25.62 -17.36 -10.17
CA ALA A 87 -25.13 -18.44 -11.00
C ALA A 87 -24.37 -19.51 -10.18
N CYS A 88 -23.48 -19.10 -9.27
CA CYS A 88 -22.80 -20.03 -8.38
C CYS A 88 -23.79 -20.84 -7.53
N SER A 89 -24.85 -20.18 -7.04
CA SER A 89 -25.89 -20.83 -6.24
C SER A 89 -26.74 -21.78 -7.08
N ALA A 90 -27.10 -21.40 -8.29
CA ALA A 90 -27.88 -22.23 -9.23
C ALA A 90 -27.12 -23.50 -9.64
N LEU A 91 -25.80 -23.43 -9.75
CA LEU A 91 -24.91 -24.57 -10.02
C LEU A 91 -24.63 -25.44 -8.79
N GLY A 92 -25.28 -25.16 -7.65
CA GLY A 92 -25.08 -25.93 -6.40
C GLY A 92 -23.70 -25.78 -5.76
N LEU A 93 -22.92 -24.76 -6.14
CA LEU A 93 -21.61 -24.54 -5.57
C LEU A 93 -21.72 -24.07 -4.11
N SER A 94 -20.91 -24.62 -3.24
CA SER A 94 -20.81 -24.11 -1.88
C SER A 94 -20.34 -22.65 -1.89
N LYS A 95 -20.75 -21.83 -0.93
CA LYS A 95 -20.36 -20.41 -0.83
C LYS A 95 -18.84 -20.22 -0.89
N ARG A 96 -18.10 -21.11 -0.25
CA ARG A 96 -16.63 -21.09 -0.24
C ARG A 96 -16.06 -21.40 -1.63
N THR A 97 -16.56 -22.45 -2.30
CA THR A 97 -16.11 -22.84 -3.64
C THR A 97 -16.44 -21.77 -4.66
N GLY A 98 -17.67 -21.23 -4.65
CA GLY A 98 -18.07 -20.12 -5.52
C GLY A 98 -17.20 -18.88 -5.33
N PHE A 99 -16.94 -18.52 -4.07
CA PHE A 99 -16.07 -17.37 -3.78
C PHE A 99 -14.64 -17.57 -4.33
N PHE A 100 -13.94 -18.63 -3.92
CA PHE A 100 -12.52 -18.79 -4.27
C PHE A 100 -12.29 -19.19 -5.72
N LYS A 101 -13.18 -20.00 -6.33
CA LYS A 101 -12.97 -20.48 -7.70
C LYS A 101 -13.60 -19.60 -8.80
N VAL A 102 -14.65 -18.82 -8.46
CA VAL A 102 -15.37 -18.03 -9.47
C VAL A 102 -15.23 -16.53 -9.23
N LEU A 103 -15.53 -16.07 -8.01
CA LEU A 103 -15.63 -14.63 -7.74
C LEU A 103 -14.27 -13.98 -7.49
N LEU A 104 -13.43 -14.58 -6.65
CA LEU A 104 -12.12 -14.03 -6.29
C LEU A 104 -11.20 -13.82 -7.52
N PRO A 105 -11.10 -14.74 -8.49
CA PRO A 105 -10.32 -14.49 -9.70
C PRO A 105 -10.85 -13.32 -10.54
N GLN A 106 -12.18 -13.14 -10.60
CA GLN A 106 -12.79 -11.99 -11.27
C GLN A 106 -12.53 -10.69 -10.53
N LEU A 107 -12.71 -10.69 -9.18
CA LEU A 107 -12.43 -9.54 -8.33
C LEU A 107 -10.98 -9.10 -8.43
N THR A 108 -10.04 -10.04 -8.42
CA THR A 108 -8.61 -9.74 -8.56
C THR A 108 -8.32 -9.03 -9.89
N ARG A 109 -8.93 -9.47 -10.99
CA ARG A 109 -8.77 -8.80 -12.29
C ARG A 109 -9.29 -7.37 -12.28
N ILE A 110 -10.45 -7.15 -11.66
CA ILE A 110 -11.06 -5.80 -11.55
C ILE A 110 -10.20 -4.91 -10.66
N ALA A 111 -9.66 -5.44 -9.57
CA ALA A 111 -8.85 -4.68 -8.61
C ALA A 111 -7.42 -4.41 -9.10
N LEU A 112 -6.85 -5.27 -9.95
CA LEU A 112 -5.44 -5.27 -10.32
C LEU A 112 -4.92 -3.93 -10.85
N PRO A 113 -5.60 -3.22 -11.78
CA PRO A 113 -5.13 -1.91 -12.24
C PRO A 113 -5.06 -0.88 -11.11
N GLY A 114 -6.06 -0.87 -10.21
CA GLY A 114 -6.05 0.00 -9.04
C GLY A 114 -4.94 -0.33 -8.04
N LEU A 115 -4.70 -1.61 -7.78
CA LEU A 115 -3.61 -2.08 -6.92
C LEU A 115 -2.24 -1.74 -7.52
N SER A 116 -2.08 -1.87 -8.83
CA SER A 116 -0.87 -1.47 -9.56
C SER A 116 -0.58 0.03 -9.38
N ASN A 117 -1.60 0.87 -9.56
CA ASN A 117 -1.45 2.31 -9.35
C ASN A 117 -1.12 2.66 -7.89
N ASN A 118 -1.79 2.01 -6.93
CA ASN A 118 -1.50 2.19 -5.50
C ASN A 118 -0.06 1.78 -5.15
N TRP A 119 0.44 0.69 -5.74
CA TRP A 119 1.84 0.28 -5.60
C TRP A 119 2.82 1.32 -6.15
N LEU A 120 2.56 1.87 -7.34
CA LEU A 120 3.42 2.90 -7.94
C LEU A 120 3.40 4.21 -7.14
N SER A 121 2.29 4.53 -6.47
CA SER A 121 2.24 5.65 -5.53
C SER A 121 3.10 5.34 -4.30
N LEU A 122 2.91 4.19 -3.67
CA LEU A 122 3.71 3.76 -2.51
C LEU A 122 5.22 3.78 -2.82
N LEU A 123 5.62 3.32 -4.01
CA LEU A 123 7.03 3.34 -4.43
C LEU A 123 7.61 4.76 -4.41
N LYS A 124 6.85 5.76 -4.82
CA LYS A 124 7.27 7.18 -4.76
C LYS A 124 7.30 7.68 -3.31
N ASP A 125 6.31 7.30 -2.51
CA ASP A 125 6.18 7.74 -1.12
C ASP A 125 7.28 7.18 -0.24
N THR A 126 7.92 6.05 -0.62
CA THR A 126 9.10 5.55 0.10
C THR A 126 10.25 6.54 0.18
N SER A 127 10.34 7.53 -0.73
CA SER A 127 11.33 8.61 -0.64
C SER A 127 11.19 9.47 0.62
N LEU A 128 9.98 9.50 1.23
CA LEU A 128 9.69 10.26 2.44
C LEU A 128 10.42 9.70 3.68
N VAL A 129 10.87 8.44 3.66
CA VAL A 129 11.60 7.83 4.80
C VAL A 129 12.94 8.51 5.06
N SER A 130 13.48 9.21 4.06
CA SER A 130 14.69 10.01 4.22
C SER A 130 14.55 11.06 5.31
N THR A 131 13.32 11.55 5.59
CA THR A 131 13.03 12.56 6.63
C THR A 131 13.18 12.02 8.05
N ILE A 132 13.00 10.71 8.24
CA ILE A 132 13.21 10.01 9.53
C ILE A 132 14.59 9.34 9.61
N SER A 133 15.55 9.84 8.82
CA SER A 133 16.94 9.40 8.80
C SER A 133 17.19 7.95 8.38
N LEU A 134 16.22 7.30 7.75
CA LEU A 134 16.44 6.00 7.13
C LEU A 134 17.36 6.18 5.90
N VAL A 135 18.34 5.28 5.78
CA VAL A 135 19.30 5.31 4.66
C VAL A 135 18.63 4.68 3.44
N ASP A 136 18.11 5.53 2.57
CA ASP A 136 17.50 5.18 1.28
C ASP A 136 18.17 5.96 0.12
N LEU A 137 17.69 5.80 -1.10
CA LEU A 137 18.19 6.50 -2.28
C LEU A 137 18.11 8.03 -2.10
N MET A 138 16.99 8.54 -1.57
CA MET A 138 16.80 9.98 -1.39
C MET A 138 17.71 10.54 -0.29
N ARG A 139 17.93 9.80 0.79
CA ARG A 139 18.87 10.17 1.85
C ARG A 139 20.29 10.27 1.33
N GLN A 140 20.75 9.29 0.55
CA GLN A 140 22.07 9.30 -0.06
C GLN A 140 22.21 10.45 -1.06
N THR A 141 21.18 10.73 -1.83
CA THR A 141 21.14 11.88 -2.73
C THR A 141 21.32 13.20 -1.97
N ASN A 142 20.59 13.39 -0.86
CA ASN A 142 20.69 14.58 -0.03
C ASN A 142 22.10 14.75 0.56
N LEU A 143 22.74 13.66 1.00
CA LEU A 143 24.10 13.67 1.50
C LEU A 143 25.09 14.05 0.39
N ALA A 144 24.97 13.47 -0.80
CA ALA A 144 25.81 13.82 -1.95
C ALA A 144 25.67 15.29 -2.32
N VAL A 145 24.44 15.82 -2.40
CA VAL A 145 24.17 17.25 -2.66
C VAL A 145 24.81 18.15 -1.59
N SER A 146 24.73 17.74 -0.32
CA SER A 146 25.29 18.55 0.77
C SER A 146 26.81 18.73 0.66
N VAL A 147 27.50 17.69 0.17
CA VAL A 147 28.98 17.68 -0.01
C VAL A 147 29.39 18.35 -1.32
N THR A 148 28.77 17.96 -2.42
CA THR A 148 29.21 18.39 -3.78
C THR A 148 28.65 19.74 -4.21
N LYS A 149 27.53 20.19 -3.59
CA LYS A 149 26.77 21.39 -3.97
C LYS A 149 26.18 21.35 -5.39
N GLU A 150 26.00 20.15 -5.96
CA GLU A 150 25.45 19.93 -7.31
C GLU A 150 24.05 19.31 -7.27
N PRO A 151 23.01 20.04 -6.82
CA PRO A 151 21.65 19.46 -6.61
C PRO A 151 21.02 18.95 -7.90
N MET A 152 21.18 19.68 -9.02
CA MET A 152 20.56 19.32 -10.30
C MET A 152 21.05 17.96 -10.81
N PHE A 153 22.36 17.69 -10.67
CA PHE A 153 22.94 16.42 -11.08
C PHE A 153 22.41 15.25 -10.20
N PHE A 154 22.54 15.35 -8.88
CA PHE A 154 22.20 14.24 -7.98
C PHE A 154 20.70 13.98 -7.88
N TYR A 155 19.86 15.02 -7.86
CA TYR A 155 18.41 14.81 -7.92
C TYR A 155 17.99 14.29 -9.30
N GLY A 156 18.67 14.66 -10.38
CA GLY A 156 18.45 14.07 -11.70
C GLY A 156 18.75 12.57 -11.72
N VAL A 157 19.86 12.14 -11.12
CA VAL A 157 20.21 10.71 -10.98
C VAL A 157 19.18 9.97 -10.13
N ALA A 158 18.74 10.55 -9.00
CA ALA A 158 17.70 9.95 -8.17
C ALA A 158 16.38 9.83 -8.94
N CYS A 159 15.99 10.85 -9.70
CA CYS A 159 14.80 10.82 -10.55
C CYS A 159 14.86 9.67 -11.55
N LEU A 160 15.99 9.48 -12.24
CA LEU A 160 16.19 8.36 -13.16
C LEU A 160 16.09 7.01 -12.44
N GLY A 161 16.62 6.89 -11.22
CA GLY A 161 16.49 5.71 -10.39
C GLY A 161 15.01 5.36 -10.08
N TYR A 162 14.24 6.35 -9.61
CA TYR A 162 12.80 6.16 -9.35
C TYR A 162 12.00 5.84 -10.62
N LEU A 163 12.33 6.48 -11.75
CA LEU A 163 11.71 6.16 -13.05
C LEU A 163 12.01 4.73 -13.49
N LEU A 164 13.24 4.26 -13.27
CA LEU A 164 13.61 2.88 -13.57
C LEU A 164 12.81 1.89 -12.72
N PHE A 165 12.73 2.09 -11.41
CA PHE A 165 11.93 1.25 -10.52
C PHE A 165 10.45 1.28 -10.89
N ALA A 166 9.89 2.45 -11.20
CA ALA A 166 8.51 2.59 -11.64
C ALA A 166 8.27 1.86 -12.96
N ALA A 167 9.17 1.99 -13.94
CA ALA A 167 9.06 1.30 -15.23
C ALA A 167 9.16 -0.22 -15.09
N LEU A 168 10.08 -0.73 -14.26
CA LEU A 168 10.20 -2.16 -13.98
C LEU A 168 8.94 -2.70 -13.30
N SER A 169 8.48 -2.04 -12.24
CA SER A 169 7.24 -2.41 -11.54
C SER A 169 6.04 -2.37 -12.48
N GLY A 170 5.90 -1.31 -13.29
CA GLY A 170 4.82 -1.16 -14.26
C GLY A 170 4.81 -2.28 -15.31
N ARG A 171 5.98 -2.72 -15.80
CA ARG A 171 6.09 -3.86 -16.72
C ARG A 171 5.63 -5.15 -16.07
N VAL A 172 6.01 -5.40 -14.81
CA VAL A 172 5.57 -6.60 -14.06
C VAL A 172 4.05 -6.59 -13.91
N PHE A 173 3.46 -5.49 -13.46
CA PHE A 173 2.01 -5.38 -13.32
C PHE A 173 1.27 -5.53 -14.66
N ALA A 174 1.77 -4.88 -15.72
CA ALA A 174 1.19 -5.04 -17.06
C ALA A 174 1.25 -6.47 -17.56
N TYR A 175 2.32 -7.20 -17.27
CA TYR A 175 2.42 -8.63 -17.58
C TYR A 175 1.38 -9.46 -16.82
N ILE A 176 1.24 -9.24 -15.51
CA ILE A 176 0.26 -9.92 -14.65
C ILE A 176 -1.16 -9.64 -15.16
N GLU A 177 -1.47 -8.37 -15.47
CA GLU A 177 -2.77 -7.94 -15.96
C GLU A 177 -3.11 -8.60 -17.32
N ARG A 178 -2.17 -8.58 -18.28
CA ARG A 178 -2.35 -9.25 -19.58
C ARG A 178 -2.58 -10.75 -19.39
N ARG A 179 -1.84 -11.41 -18.51
CA ARG A 179 -2.02 -12.84 -18.23
C ARG A 179 -3.38 -13.12 -17.60
N SER A 180 -3.81 -12.26 -16.68
CA SER A 180 -5.12 -12.38 -16.02
C SER A 180 -6.29 -12.20 -17.01
N ASN A 181 -6.16 -11.36 -18.03
CA ASN A 181 -7.23 -11.04 -18.98
C ASN A 181 -7.31 -11.97 -20.20
N ARG A 182 -6.30 -12.79 -20.49
CA ARG A 182 -6.29 -13.71 -21.65
C ARG A 182 -7.48 -14.66 -21.72
N HIS A 183 -7.98 -15.13 -20.59
CA HIS A 183 -9.10 -16.07 -20.52
C HIS A 183 -10.47 -15.45 -20.87
N LEU A 184 -10.61 -14.12 -20.92
CA LEU A 184 -11.86 -13.47 -21.32
C LEU A 184 -11.92 -13.19 -22.82
N GLN A 185 -10.78 -13.07 -23.49
CA GLN A 185 -10.74 -12.84 -24.94
C GLN A 185 -11.13 -14.11 -25.74
N GLY A 186 -10.81 -15.31 -25.22
CA GLY A 186 -11.23 -16.57 -25.80
C GLY A 186 -12.71 -16.91 -25.63
N ALA A 187 -13.44 -16.24 -24.75
CA ALA A 187 -14.88 -16.44 -24.56
C ALA A 187 -15.76 -15.45 -25.35
N ARG A 188 -15.16 -14.50 -26.05
CA ARG A 188 -15.85 -13.52 -26.93
C ARG A 188 -15.61 -13.76 -28.42
N ALA A 189 -14.80 -14.72 -28.77
CA ALA A 189 -14.62 -15.24 -30.13
C ALA A 189 -15.41 -16.54 -30.32
#